data_25848fa55f5691301d7269bd21785ab7
#
_entry.id   25848fa55f5691301d7269bd21785ab7
#
_cell.length_a   1.000
_cell.length_b   1.000
_cell.length_c   1.000
_cell.angle_alpha   90.00
_cell.angle_beta   90.00
_cell.angle_gamma   90.00
#
_symmetry.space_group_name_H-M   'P 1'
#
loop_
_entity.id
_entity.type
_entity.pdbx_description
1 polymer ?
#
loop_
_entity_poly.entity_id
_entity_poly.type
_entity_poly.pdbx_seq_one_letter_code
_entity_poly.pdbx_strand_id
1 'polypeptide(L)'
;MIRLDDLPYQYQQQTLRFTLHAAAGERIAILGPSGAGKSTLLSLIAGFLTPHSGALDLNGRDCRQTPPASRPVSMLFQDHNLFAHLTIAQNLGLGLDPGLRLSAEQQRQLALIAEQVGISTYLTRLPGQLSGGQRQRAALARCLLRHQPILLLDEPFSALDPALRAEMLTLLEQVCAQQRLTLLMVSHNLDDAQRIAPRALIVDEGHIAYDGTTAALLAGSVPAASLLGCSASA
;
A
#
# COMPACT_ATOMS: atom_id res chain seq x y z
N MET A 1 -4.51 14.99 4.67
CA MET A 1 -3.59 14.42 3.67
C MET A 1 -4.36 13.68 2.57
N ILE A 2 -5.20 12.70 2.90
CA ILE A 2 -6.14 12.05 1.97
C ILE A 2 -7.55 12.42 2.38
N ARG A 3 -8.37 12.88 1.44
CA ARG A 3 -9.78 13.17 1.65
C ARG A 3 -10.59 12.62 0.48
N LEU A 4 -11.47 11.70 0.80
CA LEU A 4 -12.47 11.14 -0.09
C LEU A 4 -13.83 11.51 0.47
N ASP A 5 -14.64 12.24 -0.28
CA ASP A 5 -16.01 12.56 0.11
C ASP A 5 -16.96 11.98 -0.92
N ASP A 6 -17.74 11.01 -0.47
CA ASP A 6 -18.77 10.35 -1.26
C ASP A 6 -18.30 9.96 -2.67
N LEU A 7 -17.24 9.16 -2.73
CA LEU A 7 -16.57 8.78 -3.97
C LEU A 7 -17.21 7.51 -4.56
N PRO A 8 -18.15 7.61 -5.53
CA PRO A 8 -18.79 6.45 -6.12
C PRO A 8 -17.95 5.89 -7.27
N TYR A 9 -17.93 4.57 -7.36
CA TYR A 9 -17.35 3.84 -8.48
C TYR A 9 -18.23 2.65 -8.85
N GLN A 10 -18.54 2.48 -10.13
CA GLN A 10 -19.30 1.35 -10.63
C GLN A 10 -18.35 0.23 -11.04
N TYR A 11 -18.46 -0.91 -10.38
CA TYR A 11 -17.75 -2.12 -10.78
C TYR A 11 -18.77 -3.20 -11.16
N GLN A 12 -18.86 -3.50 -12.44
CA GLN A 12 -19.91 -4.38 -12.99
C GLN A 12 -21.32 -3.92 -12.58
N GLN A 13 -22.04 -4.71 -11.76
CA GLN A 13 -23.37 -4.38 -11.25
C GLN A 13 -23.37 -3.79 -9.84
N GLN A 14 -22.19 -3.71 -9.18
CA GLN A 14 -22.05 -3.19 -7.83
C GLN A 14 -21.59 -1.75 -7.84
N THR A 15 -22.23 -0.89 -7.06
CA THR A 15 -21.78 0.48 -6.80
C THR A 15 -21.00 0.50 -5.50
N LEU A 16 -19.70 0.79 -5.59
CA LEU A 16 -18.85 1.03 -4.43
C LEU A 16 -18.89 2.53 -4.09
N ARG A 17 -18.84 2.87 -2.80
CA ARG A 17 -18.90 4.25 -2.35
C ARG A 17 -18.01 4.45 -1.13
N PHE A 18 -17.05 5.34 -1.24
CA PHE A 18 -16.05 5.54 -0.20
C PHE A 18 -16.04 6.97 0.33
N THR A 19 -16.04 7.09 1.66
CA THR A 19 -15.74 8.34 2.38
C THR A 19 -14.63 8.03 3.38
N LEU A 20 -13.51 8.75 3.27
CA LEU A 20 -12.32 8.54 4.10
C LEU A 20 -11.54 9.83 4.26
N HIS A 21 -11.17 10.15 5.49
CA HIS A 21 -10.22 11.22 5.79
C HIS A 21 -9.02 10.64 6.52
N ALA A 22 -7.81 10.87 6.00
CA ALA A 22 -6.57 10.48 6.65
C ALA A 22 -5.63 11.68 6.80
N ALA A 23 -5.10 11.88 8.00
CA ALA A 23 -4.13 12.91 8.29
C ALA A 23 -2.74 12.60 7.72
N ALA A 24 -1.87 13.61 7.64
CA ALA A 24 -0.47 13.40 7.24
C ALA A 24 0.27 12.54 8.26
N GLY A 25 1.01 11.53 7.79
CA GLY A 25 1.75 10.60 8.63
C GLY A 25 0.89 9.53 9.31
N GLU A 26 -0.40 9.48 9.03
CA GLU A 26 -1.29 8.46 9.57
C GLU A 26 -1.06 7.11 8.91
N ARG A 27 -1.13 6.05 9.71
CA ARG A 27 -1.02 4.67 9.22
C ARG A 27 -2.33 3.95 9.44
N ILE A 28 -2.90 3.43 8.36
CA ILE A 28 -4.24 2.83 8.33
C ILE A 28 -4.14 1.43 7.71
N ALA A 29 -4.63 0.44 8.43
CA ALA A 29 -4.83 -0.90 7.89
C ALA A 29 -6.23 -1.00 7.25
N ILE A 30 -6.31 -1.62 6.07
CA ILE A 30 -7.56 -1.87 5.36
C ILE A 30 -7.80 -3.37 5.37
N LEU A 31 -8.88 -3.78 6.01
CA LEU A 31 -9.27 -5.16 6.24
C LEU A 31 -10.64 -5.41 5.59
N GLY A 32 -11.06 -6.67 5.53
CA GLY A 32 -12.38 -7.06 5.04
C GLY A 32 -12.35 -8.28 4.13
N PRO A 33 -13.52 -8.83 3.75
CA PRO A 33 -13.62 -10.01 2.89
C PRO A 33 -12.97 -9.84 1.52
N SER A 34 -12.66 -10.96 0.86
CA SER A 34 -12.24 -10.93 -0.54
C SER A 34 -13.36 -10.38 -1.42
N GLY A 35 -13.03 -9.53 -2.39
CA GLY A 35 -14.02 -8.89 -3.27
C GLY A 35 -14.75 -7.69 -2.67
N ALA A 36 -14.53 -7.32 -1.40
CA ALA A 36 -15.22 -6.21 -0.74
C ALA A 36 -14.91 -4.81 -1.32
N GLY A 37 -13.89 -4.68 -2.18
CA GLY A 37 -13.52 -3.39 -2.81
C GLY A 37 -12.25 -2.74 -2.27
N LYS A 38 -11.44 -3.44 -1.45
CA LYS A 38 -10.20 -2.90 -0.86
C LYS A 38 -9.19 -2.42 -1.92
N SER A 39 -8.85 -3.27 -2.88
CA SER A 39 -7.93 -2.92 -3.99
C SER A 39 -8.52 -1.85 -4.91
N THR A 40 -9.86 -1.81 -5.05
CA THR A 40 -10.57 -0.76 -5.78
C THR A 40 -10.39 0.59 -5.09
N LEU A 41 -10.53 0.66 -3.76
CA LEU A 41 -10.27 1.88 -2.98
C LEU A 41 -8.84 2.38 -3.21
N LEU A 42 -7.83 1.50 -3.10
CA LEU A 42 -6.44 1.89 -3.38
C LEU A 42 -6.25 2.37 -4.82
N SER A 43 -6.87 1.68 -5.80
CA SER A 43 -6.79 2.03 -7.22
C SER A 43 -7.43 3.37 -7.55
N LEU A 44 -8.53 3.73 -6.88
CA LEU A 44 -9.17 5.06 -6.97
C LEU A 44 -8.24 6.14 -6.42
N ILE A 45 -7.62 5.93 -5.26
CA ILE A 45 -6.67 6.87 -4.66
C ILE A 45 -5.43 7.03 -5.57
N ALA A 46 -4.92 5.93 -6.11
CA ALA A 46 -3.74 5.94 -6.99
C ALA A 46 -4.02 6.50 -8.40
N GLY A 47 -5.30 6.57 -8.83
CA GLY A 47 -5.70 7.11 -10.13
C GLY A 47 -5.75 6.10 -11.27
N PHE A 48 -5.66 4.81 -10.97
CA PHE A 48 -5.87 3.74 -11.98
C PHE A 48 -7.35 3.53 -12.30
N LEU A 49 -8.23 3.98 -11.41
CA LEU A 49 -9.67 4.05 -11.61
C LEU A 49 -10.13 5.49 -11.42
N THR A 50 -11.10 5.91 -12.23
CA THR A 50 -11.66 7.27 -12.17
C THR A 50 -13.06 7.22 -11.56
N PRO A 51 -13.32 7.94 -10.47
CA PRO A 51 -14.64 7.98 -9.87
C PRO A 51 -15.60 8.80 -10.74
N HIS A 52 -16.89 8.48 -10.69
CA HIS A 52 -17.90 9.19 -11.47
C HIS A 52 -18.22 10.59 -10.92
N SER A 53 -18.13 10.77 -9.61
CA SER A 53 -18.43 12.02 -8.89
C SER A 53 -17.73 12.04 -7.52
N GLY A 54 -18.13 12.90 -6.61
CA GLY A 54 -17.53 13.02 -5.28
C GLY A 54 -16.27 13.90 -5.30
N ALA A 55 -15.55 13.93 -4.16
CA ALA A 55 -14.28 14.64 -4.02
C ALA A 55 -13.14 13.66 -3.72
N LEU A 56 -11.98 13.91 -4.33
CA LEU A 56 -10.74 13.18 -4.07
C LEU A 56 -9.60 14.16 -3.99
N ASP A 57 -9.22 14.53 -2.75
CA ASP A 57 -8.10 15.42 -2.50
C ASP A 57 -6.91 14.65 -1.92
N LEU A 58 -5.75 14.83 -2.52
CA LEU A 58 -4.49 14.28 -2.05
C LEU A 58 -3.51 15.42 -1.80
N ASN A 59 -3.04 15.52 -0.55
CA ASN A 59 -2.11 16.55 -0.14
C ASN A 59 -2.61 17.98 -0.46
N GLY A 60 -3.93 18.23 -0.31
CA GLY A 60 -4.57 19.52 -0.55
C GLY A 60 -4.79 19.88 -2.03
N ARG A 61 -4.75 18.88 -2.93
CA ARG A 61 -5.00 19.06 -4.35
C ARG A 61 -6.14 18.15 -4.81
N ASP A 62 -7.08 18.67 -5.58
CA ASP A 62 -8.07 17.82 -6.28
C ASP A 62 -7.36 16.91 -7.28
N CYS A 63 -7.51 15.62 -7.07
CA CYS A 63 -6.86 14.57 -7.86
C CYS A 63 -7.85 13.70 -8.65
N ARG A 64 -9.14 14.02 -8.71
CA ARG A 64 -10.13 13.18 -9.41
C ARG A 64 -9.76 12.86 -10.85
N GLN A 65 -9.29 13.86 -11.60
CA GLN A 65 -8.89 13.74 -13.00
C GLN A 65 -7.37 13.68 -13.20
N THR A 66 -6.59 13.68 -12.10
CA THR A 66 -5.13 13.64 -12.18
C THR A 66 -4.67 12.23 -12.54
N PRO A 67 -3.84 12.05 -13.57
CA PRO A 67 -3.33 10.73 -13.93
C PRO A 67 -2.39 10.17 -12.84
N PRO A 68 -2.23 8.84 -12.74
CA PRO A 68 -1.45 8.17 -11.68
C PRO A 68 -0.03 8.70 -11.54
N ALA A 69 0.64 9.00 -12.65
CA ALA A 69 2.03 9.48 -12.65
C ALA A 69 2.20 10.85 -11.96
N SER A 70 1.14 11.67 -11.93
CA SER A 70 1.15 13.03 -11.35
C SER A 70 0.57 13.11 -9.94
N ARG A 71 0.09 11.99 -9.39
CA ARG A 71 -0.41 11.93 -8.01
C ARG A 71 0.74 11.78 -7.01
N PRO A 72 0.63 12.37 -5.81
CA PRO A 72 1.64 12.27 -4.76
C PRO A 72 1.57 10.90 -4.03
N VAL A 73 1.58 9.81 -4.80
CA VAL A 73 1.29 8.45 -4.34
C VAL A 73 2.31 7.46 -4.89
N SER A 74 2.83 6.57 -4.07
CA SER A 74 3.46 5.32 -4.48
C SER A 74 2.52 4.17 -4.19
N MET A 75 2.39 3.22 -5.11
CA MET A 75 1.53 2.04 -4.93
C MET A 75 2.28 0.76 -5.24
N LEU A 76 2.19 -0.20 -4.32
CA LEU A 76 2.54 -1.60 -4.52
C LEU A 76 1.25 -2.38 -4.79
N PHE A 77 1.20 -3.04 -5.94
CA PHE A 77 0.11 -3.93 -6.32
C PHE A 77 0.38 -5.36 -5.85
N GLN A 78 -0.68 -6.13 -5.67
CA GLN A 78 -0.59 -7.55 -5.29
C GLN A 78 0.29 -8.37 -6.27
N ASP A 79 0.22 -8.10 -7.58
CA ASP A 79 1.03 -8.76 -8.61
C ASP A 79 2.45 -8.20 -8.76
N HIS A 80 2.88 -7.34 -7.85
CA HIS A 80 4.22 -6.71 -7.77
C HIS A 80 4.62 -5.82 -8.95
N ASN A 81 4.05 -5.99 -10.13
CA ASN A 81 4.22 -5.18 -11.36
C ASN A 81 5.68 -4.84 -11.71
N LEU A 82 6.61 -5.79 -11.55
CA LEU A 82 7.98 -5.63 -12.03
C LEU A 82 8.03 -5.81 -13.55
N PHE A 83 8.81 -4.97 -14.21
CA PHE A 83 9.06 -5.07 -15.66
C PHE A 83 9.97 -6.26 -15.94
N ALA A 84 9.42 -7.30 -16.58
CA ALA A 84 10.09 -8.59 -16.77
C ALA A 84 11.38 -8.52 -17.61
N HIS A 85 11.49 -7.53 -18.51
CA HIS A 85 12.63 -7.29 -19.39
C HIS A 85 13.73 -6.40 -18.80
N LEU A 86 13.49 -5.82 -17.62
CA LEU A 86 14.45 -4.99 -16.88
C LEU A 86 15.06 -5.78 -15.72
N THR A 87 16.34 -5.53 -15.46
CA THR A 87 16.99 -6.07 -14.25
C THR A 87 16.35 -5.52 -12.99
N ILE A 88 16.62 -6.13 -11.84
CA ILE A 88 16.13 -5.63 -10.55
C ILE A 88 16.66 -4.22 -10.29
N ALA A 89 17.95 -3.95 -10.55
CA ALA A 89 18.49 -2.60 -10.42
C ALA A 89 17.73 -1.57 -11.28
N GLN A 90 17.42 -1.92 -12.52
CA GLN A 90 16.64 -1.06 -13.42
C GLN A 90 15.19 -0.90 -12.91
N ASN A 91 14.55 -1.97 -12.45
CA ASN A 91 13.22 -1.88 -11.85
C ASN A 91 13.19 -0.94 -10.65
N LEU A 92 14.18 -1.01 -9.76
CA LEU A 92 14.31 -0.09 -8.63
C LEU A 92 14.58 1.33 -9.11
N GLY A 93 15.48 1.48 -10.09
CA GLY A 93 15.86 2.76 -10.67
C GLY A 93 14.70 3.56 -11.24
N LEU A 94 13.67 2.89 -11.79
CA LEU A 94 12.41 3.53 -12.23
C LEU A 94 11.69 4.27 -11.10
N GLY A 95 11.93 3.91 -9.84
CA GLY A 95 11.41 4.66 -8.69
C GLY A 95 12.06 6.02 -8.52
N LEU A 96 13.28 6.19 -8.99
CA LEU A 96 14.10 7.40 -8.87
C LEU A 96 14.06 8.26 -10.14
N ASP A 97 14.19 7.63 -11.30
CA ASP A 97 14.15 8.29 -12.60
C ASP A 97 13.57 7.35 -13.66
N PRO A 98 12.44 7.72 -14.32
CA PRO A 98 11.86 6.92 -15.41
C PRO A 98 12.78 6.72 -16.60
N GLY A 99 13.75 7.62 -16.81
CA GLY A 99 14.75 7.53 -17.89
C GLY A 99 15.95 6.66 -17.54
N LEU A 100 16.02 6.12 -16.31
CA LEU A 100 17.14 5.32 -15.78
C LEU A 100 18.50 6.01 -15.85
N ARG A 101 18.53 7.35 -15.83
CA ARG A 101 19.74 8.16 -15.82
C ARG A 101 20.07 8.57 -14.38
N LEU A 102 20.45 7.57 -13.57
CA LEU A 102 20.65 7.77 -12.15
C LEU A 102 21.94 8.55 -11.86
N SER A 103 21.83 9.60 -11.05
CA SER A 103 22.99 10.29 -10.48
C SER A 103 23.73 9.36 -9.49
N ALA A 104 24.98 9.73 -9.13
CA ALA A 104 25.74 8.99 -8.12
C ALA A 104 25.00 8.90 -6.78
N GLU A 105 24.26 9.95 -6.39
CA GLU A 105 23.44 9.96 -5.18
C GLU A 105 22.27 8.98 -5.28
N GLN A 106 21.54 8.99 -6.39
CA GLN A 106 20.44 8.04 -6.64
C GLN A 106 20.92 6.58 -6.67
N GLN A 107 22.11 6.33 -7.21
CA GLN A 107 22.71 4.98 -7.18
C GLN A 107 23.02 4.54 -5.75
N ARG A 108 23.52 5.44 -4.88
CA ARG A 108 23.73 5.15 -3.45
C ARG A 108 22.41 4.87 -2.74
N GLN A 109 21.35 5.66 -2.98
CA GLN A 109 20.02 5.43 -2.41
C GLN A 109 19.45 4.08 -2.83
N LEU A 110 19.61 3.71 -4.12
CA LEU A 110 19.18 2.40 -4.63
C LEU A 110 19.93 1.27 -3.91
N ALA A 111 21.24 1.38 -3.76
CA ALA A 111 22.05 0.36 -3.09
C ALA A 111 21.65 0.19 -1.63
N LEU A 112 21.44 1.30 -0.90
CA LEU A 112 21.01 1.27 0.50
C LEU A 112 19.63 0.60 0.68
N ILE A 113 18.64 0.96 -0.14
CA ILE A 113 17.33 0.33 -0.02
C ILE A 113 17.38 -1.14 -0.42
N ALA A 114 18.18 -1.50 -1.43
CA ALA A 114 18.37 -2.89 -1.83
C ALA A 114 18.99 -3.74 -0.71
N GLU A 115 19.89 -3.18 0.06
CA GLU A 115 20.47 -3.80 1.24
C GLU A 115 19.42 -3.97 2.35
N GLN A 116 18.68 -2.91 2.67
CA GLN A 116 17.64 -2.91 3.70
C GLN A 116 16.55 -3.96 3.44
N VAL A 117 16.15 -4.16 2.18
CA VAL A 117 15.17 -5.20 1.82
C VAL A 117 15.81 -6.55 1.50
N GLY A 118 17.13 -6.70 1.64
CA GLY A 118 17.86 -7.97 1.46
C GLY A 118 17.84 -8.50 0.03
N ILE A 119 18.00 -7.62 -0.98
CA ILE A 119 18.03 -8.01 -2.40
C ILE A 119 19.29 -7.55 -3.15
N SER A 120 20.31 -7.05 -2.46
CA SER A 120 21.54 -6.52 -3.07
C SER A 120 22.20 -7.49 -4.03
N THR A 121 22.22 -8.78 -3.71
CA THR A 121 22.85 -9.84 -4.53
C THR A 121 22.06 -10.17 -5.80
N TYR A 122 20.85 -9.64 -5.96
CA TYR A 122 19.96 -9.93 -7.09
C TYR A 122 19.82 -8.76 -8.07
N LEU A 123 20.51 -7.66 -7.86
CA LEU A 123 20.34 -6.42 -8.63
C LEU A 123 20.56 -6.60 -10.15
N THR A 124 21.43 -7.51 -10.56
CA THR A 124 21.69 -7.82 -11.97
C THR A 124 20.75 -8.84 -12.60
N ARG A 125 19.90 -9.50 -11.79
CA ARG A 125 18.97 -10.52 -12.27
C ARG A 125 17.70 -9.91 -12.86
N LEU A 126 17.03 -10.69 -13.71
CA LEU A 126 15.67 -10.39 -14.18
C LEU A 126 14.63 -10.89 -13.18
N PRO A 127 13.42 -10.29 -13.12
CA PRO A 127 12.36 -10.71 -12.20
C PRO A 127 11.99 -12.20 -12.28
N GLY A 128 12.04 -12.80 -13.47
CA GLY A 128 11.77 -14.23 -13.66
C GLY A 128 12.78 -15.18 -12.99
N GLN A 129 13.94 -14.66 -12.58
CA GLN A 129 14.99 -15.41 -11.88
C GLN A 129 14.89 -15.31 -10.34
N LEU A 130 13.86 -14.61 -9.83
CA LEU A 130 13.64 -14.37 -8.41
C LEU A 130 12.48 -15.22 -7.90
N SER A 131 12.54 -15.58 -6.60
CA SER A 131 11.39 -16.14 -5.88
C SER A 131 10.26 -15.10 -5.73
N GLY A 132 9.05 -15.55 -5.36
CA GLY A 132 7.92 -14.65 -5.08
C GLY A 132 8.26 -13.58 -4.05
N GLY A 133 8.81 -13.98 -2.90
CA GLY A 133 9.22 -13.05 -1.84
C GLY A 133 10.33 -12.08 -2.27
N GLN A 134 11.30 -12.53 -3.08
CA GLN A 134 12.32 -11.64 -3.63
C GLN A 134 11.72 -10.59 -4.58
N ARG A 135 10.77 -10.99 -5.44
CA ARG A 135 10.03 -10.03 -6.30
C ARG A 135 9.23 -9.03 -5.46
N GLN A 136 8.56 -9.50 -4.41
CA GLN A 136 7.78 -8.65 -3.50
C GLN A 136 8.65 -7.58 -2.83
N ARG A 137 9.83 -7.98 -2.31
CA ARG A 137 10.80 -7.04 -1.74
C ARG A 137 11.34 -6.03 -2.75
N ALA A 138 11.62 -6.46 -3.97
CA ALA A 138 12.07 -5.56 -5.04
C ALA A 138 10.98 -4.53 -5.41
N ALA A 139 9.72 -4.95 -5.48
CA ALA A 139 8.61 -4.07 -5.76
C ALA A 139 8.38 -3.05 -4.62
N LEU A 140 8.49 -3.48 -3.35
CA LEU A 140 8.43 -2.59 -2.19
C LEU A 140 9.57 -1.56 -2.23
N ALA A 141 10.83 -2.01 -2.48
CA ALA A 141 11.97 -1.12 -2.62
C ALA A 141 11.75 -0.03 -3.68
N ARG A 142 11.21 -0.41 -4.85
CA ARG A 142 10.87 0.56 -5.90
C ARG A 142 9.84 1.59 -5.43
N CYS A 143 8.82 1.17 -4.66
CA CYS A 143 7.83 2.10 -4.12
C CYS A 143 8.44 3.08 -3.11
N LEU A 144 9.32 2.61 -2.23
CA LEU A 144 10.00 3.45 -1.23
C LEU A 144 10.94 4.47 -1.87
N LEU A 145 11.64 4.09 -2.94
CA LEU A 145 12.55 4.97 -3.69
C LEU A 145 11.84 6.14 -4.40
N ARG A 146 10.53 6.07 -4.61
CA ARG A 146 9.77 7.19 -5.21
C ARG A 146 9.61 8.39 -4.29
N HIS A 147 9.84 8.25 -2.98
CA HIS A 147 9.73 9.31 -1.98
C HIS A 147 8.40 10.08 -2.04
N GLN A 148 7.30 9.40 -2.37
CA GLN A 148 5.98 10.04 -2.37
C GLN A 148 5.40 10.07 -0.94
N PRO A 149 4.66 11.13 -0.56
CA PRO A 149 4.16 11.29 0.81
C PRO A 149 3.04 10.31 1.17
N ILE A 150 2.42 9.67 0.19
CA ILE A 150 1.36 8.66 0.38
C ILE A 150 1.86 7.32 -0.17
N LEU A 151 1.83 6.29 0.66
CA LEU A 151 2.19 4.92 0.32
C LEU A 151 0.96 4.01 0.41
N LEU A 152 0.61 3.39 -0.70
CA LEU A 152 -0.48 2.43 -0.81
C LEU A 152 0.10 1.05 -1.03
N LEU A 153 -0.22 0.10 -0.17
CA LEU A 153 0.27 -1.27 -0.23
C LEU A 153 -0.90 -2.24 -0.30
N ASP A 154 -0.94 -3.04 -1.37
CA ASP A 154 -1.94 -4.08 -1.54
C ASP A 154 -1.32 -5.45 -1.28
N GLU A 155 -1.58 -6.00 -0.09
CA GLU A 155 -1.06 -7.28 0.42
C GLU A 155 0.47 -7.41 0.31
N PRO A 156 1.26 -6.46 0.86
CA PRO A 156 2.69 -6.34 0.57
C PRO A 156 3.54 -7.50 1.08
N PHE A 157 3.01 -8.38 1.94
CA PHE A 157 3.78 -9.44 2.60
C PHE A 157 3.18 -10.84 2.44
N SER A 158 2.21 -11.02 1.53
CA SER A 158 1.49 -12.29 1.35
C SER A 158 2.38 -13.46 0.91
N ALA A 159 3.47 -13.19 0.17
CA ALA A 159 4.40 -14.20 -0.34
C ALA A 159 5.68 -14.38 0.53
N LEU A 160 5.73 -13.78 1.73
CA LEU A 160 6.88 -13.86 2.63
C LEU A 160 6.67 -14.90 3.72
N ASP A 161 7.76 -15.57 4.10
CA ASP A 161 7.78 -16.38 5.32
C ASP A 161 7.69 -15.50 6.59
N PRO A 162 7.31 -16.07 7.75
CA PRO A 162 7.04 -15.28 8.96
C PRO A 162 8.24 -14.45 9.45
N ALA A 163 9.47 -14.96 9.35
CA ALA A 163 10.66 -14.26 9.84
C ALA A 163 10.94 -13.03 8.95
N LEU A 164 10.96 -13.24 7.64
CA LEU A 164 11.20 -12.17 6.67
C LEU A 164 10.06 -11.13 6.67
N ARG A 165 8.81 -11.56 6.89
CA ARG A 165 7.66 -10.68 7.05
C ARG A 165 7.84 -9.74 8.25
N ALA A 166 8.31 -10.28 9.39
CA ALA A 166 8.58 -9.48 10.58
C ALA A 166 9.68 -8.43 10.33
N GLU A 167 10.73 -8.78 9.59
CA GLU A 167 11.80 -7.84 9.20
C GLU A 167 11.25 -6.73 8.29
N MET A 168 10.43 -7.08 7.29
CA MET A 168 9.87 -6.10 6.36
C MET A 168 8.85 -5.15 7.04
N LEU A 169 8.09 -5.64 8.01
CA LEU A 169 7.24 -4.80 8.85
C LEU A 169 8.07 -3.79 9.65
N THR A 170 9.17 -4.25 10.27
CA THR A 170 10.10 -3.34 10.99
C THR A 170 10.67 -2.26 10.06
N LEU A 171 11.11 -2.64 8.87
CA LEU A 171 11.60 -1.69 7.88
C LEU A 171 10.51 -0.66 7.51
N LEU A 172 9.29 -1.13 7.23
CA LEU A 172 8.18 -0.27 6.86
C LEU A 172 7.83 0.72 7.99
N GLU A 173 7.83 0.26 9.25
CA GLU A 173 7.64 1.12 10.42
C GLU A 173 8.70 2.23 10.50
N GLN A 174 9.96 1.87 10.33
CA GLN A 174 11.09 2.82 10.36
C GLN A 174 10.98 3.85 9.23
N VAL A 175 10.74 3.41 8.00
CA VAL A 175 10.61 4.31 6.85
C VAL A 175 9.40 5.24 7.00
N CYS A 176 8.25 4.71 7.43
CA CYS A 176 7.06 5.53 7.69
C CYS A 176 7.33 6.61 8.75
N ALA A 177 8.04 6.26 9.83
CA ALA A 177 8.37 7.21 10.89
C ALA A 177 9.38 8.27 10.41
N GLN A 178 10.45 7.86 9.74
CA GLN A 178 11.50 8.76 9.27
C GLN A 178 11.02 9.76 8.21
N GLN A 179 10.22 9.27 7.27
CA GLN A 179 9.71 10.07 6.14
C GLN A 179 8.33 10.68 6.39
N ARG A 180 7.70 10.41 7.55
CA ARG A 180 6.33 10.80 7.89
C ARG A 180 5.32 10.42 6.82
N LEU A 181 5.44 9.20 6.28
CA LEU A 181 4.57 8.71 5.23
C LEU A 181 3.15 8.48 5.75
N THR A 182 2.17 8.87 4.95
CA THR A 182 0.78 8.44 5.14
C THR A 182 0.63 7.08 4.47
N LEU A 183 0.32 6.05 5.25
CA LEU A 183 0.26 4.66 4.80
C LEU A 183 -1.18 4.15 4.80
N LEU A 184 -1.62 3.58 3.68
CA LEU A 184 -2.77 2.70 3.60
C LEU A 184 -2.30 1.32 3.18
N MET A 185 -2.53 0.30 4.02
CA MET A 185 -2.08 -1.07 3.76
C MET A 185 -3.26 -2.04 3.83
N VAL A 186 -3.56 -2.70 2.72
CA VAL A 186 -4.46 -3.85 2.69
C VAL A 186 -3.72 -5.06 3.25
N SER A 187 -4.32 -5.74 4.19
CA SER A 187 -3.79 -6.99 4.76
C SER A 187 -4.93 -7.95 5.09
N HIS A 188 -4.66 -9.25 4.96
CA HIS A 188 -5.51 -10.31 5.50
C HIS A 188 -5.02 -10.81 6.87
N ASN A 189 -3.85 -10.33 7.32
CA ASN A 189 -3.27 -10.70 8.60
C ASN A 189 -3.48 -9.58 9.63
N LEU A 190 -4.17 -9.94 10.71
CA LEU A 190 -4.50 -9.02 11.79
C LEU A 190 -3.29 -8.59 12.60
N ASP A 191 -2.29 -9.46 12.75
CA ASP A 191 -1.04 -9.14 13.47
C ASP A 191 -0.25 -8.06 12.72
N ASP A 192 -0.21 -8.11 11.39
CA ASP A 192 0.40 -7.06 10.57
C ASP A 192 -0.34 -5.74 10.75
N ALA A 193 -1.69 -5.78 10.71
CA ALA A 193 -2.51 -4.60 10.89
C ALA A 193 -2.28 -3.96 12.25
N GLN A 194 -2.26 -4.78 13.32
CA GLN A 194 -2.00 -4.33 14.68
C GLN A 194 -0.63 -3.67 14.82
N ARG A 195 0.36 -4.28 14.20
CA ARG A 195 1.74 -3.82 14.32
C ARG A 195 1.97 -2.51 13.56
N ILE A 196 1.45 -2.40 12.34
CA ILE A 196 1.79 -1.29 11.45
C ILE A 196 0.88 -0.08 11.64
N ALA A 197 -0.39 -0.26 12.01
CA ALA A 197 -1.39 0.78 11.95
C ALA A 197 -2.23 0.88 13.23
N PRO A 198 -2.27 2.04 13.91
CA PRO A 198 -3.14 2.27 15.07
C PRO A 198 -4.62 2.38 14.69
N ARG A 199 -4.94 2.68 13.41
CA ARG A 199 -6.29 2.81 12.86
C ARG A 199 -6.55 1.73 11.82
N ALA A 200 -7.73 1.16 11.84
CA ALA A 200 -8.17 0.17 10.87
C ALA A 200 -9.50 0.56 10.23
N LEU A 201 -9.64 0.24 8.96
CA LEU A 201 -10.89 0.28 8.21
C LEU A 201 -11.31 -1.16 7.92
N ILE A 202 -12.61 -1.44 8.01
CA ILE A 202 -13.19 -2.63 7.37
C ILE A 202 -13.96 -2.16 6.16
N VAL A 203 -13.57 -2.68 5.01
CA VAL A 203 -14.32 -2.51 3.77
C VAL A 203 -15.18 -3.75 3.59
N ASP A 204 -16.47 -3.54 3.42
CA ASP A 204 -17.45 -4.59 3.16
C ASP A 204 -18.47 -4.10 2.14
N GLU A 205 -18.84 -4.97 1.19
CA GLU A 205 -19.81 -4.68 0.12
C GLU A 205 -19.64 -3.31 -0.55
N GLY A 206 -18.38 -2.88 -0.72
CA GLY A 206 -18.04 -1.63 -1.43
C GLY A 206 -18.16 -0.35 -0.61
N HIS A 207 -18.30 -0.43 0.71
CA HIS A 207 -18.30 0.72 1.61
C HIS A 207 -17.40 0.50 2.83
N ILE A 208 -17.09 1.56 3.57
CA ILE A 208 -16.35 1.46 4.83
C ILE A 208 -17.36 1.18 5.94
N ALA A 209 -17.40 -0.10 6.38
CA ALA A 209 -18.28 -0.57 7.44
C ALA A 209 -17.74 -0.26 8.85
N TYR A 210 -16.44 -0.04 8.99
CA TYR A 210 -15.78 0.34 10.23
C TYR A 210 -14.63 1.29 9.95
N ASP A 211 -14.48 2.28 10.82
CA ASP A 211 -13.37 3.21 10.86
C ASP A 211 -13.07 3.54 12.33
N GLY A 212 -11.96 3.00 12.83
CA GLY A 212 -11.62 3.14 14.25
C GLY A 212 -10.27 2.55 14.61
N THR A 213 -10.03 2.33 15.90
CA THR A 213 -8.73 1.81 16.35
C THR A 213 -8.58 0.32 16.04
N THR A 214 -7.38 -0.07 15.60
CA THR A 214 -7.05 -1.48 15.36
C THR A 214 -7.20 -2.30 16.63
N ALA A 215 -6.87 -1.74 17.79
CA ALA A 215 -6.99 -2.40 19.08
C ALA A 215 -8.44 -2.77 19.43
N ALA A 216 -9.42 -1.86 19.22
CA ALA A 216 -10.82 -2.14 19.48
C ALA A 216 -11.38 -3.26 18.58
N LEU A 217 -10.92 -3.28 17.33
CA LEU A 217 -11.28 -4.30 16.36
C LEU A 217 -10.78 -5.69 16.79
N LEU A 218 -9.50 -5.78 17.19
CA LEU A 218 -8.88 -7.04 17.61
C LEU A 218 -9.42 -7.56 18.95
N ALA A 219 -9.81 -6.64 19.84
CA ALA A 219 -10.46 -7.02 21.10
C ALA A 219 -11.91 -7.57 20.91
N GLY A 220 -12.42 -7.57 19.67
CA GLY A 220 -13.81 -7.97 19.39
C GLY A 220 -14.85 -7.04 19.99
N SER A 221 -14.45 -5.83 20.45
CA SER A 221 -15.32 -4.89 21.15
C SER A 221 -16.27 -4.10 20.23
N VAL A 222 -16.17 -4.32 18.93
CA VAL A 222 -16.96 -3.64 17.89
C VAL A 222 -17.73 -4.65 17.03
N PRO A 223 -18.97 -4.38 16.62
CA PRO A 223 -19.77 -5.32 15.82
C PRO A 223 -19.07 -5.75 14.52
N ALA A 224 -18.34 -4.86 13.91
CA ALA A 224 -17.61 -5.11 12.67
C ALA A 224 -16.47 -6.16 12.79
N ALA A 225 -16.05 -6.52 14.01
CA ALA A 225 -15.07 -7.59 14.24
C ALA A 225 -15.56 -8.96 13.74
N SER A 226 -16.88 -9.19 13.71
CA SER A 226 -17.48 -10.42 13.18
C SER A 226 -17.20 -10.61 11.69
N LEU A 227 -17.06 -9.53 10.91
CA LEU A 227 -16.69 -9.59 9.48
C LEU A 227 -15.29 -10.17 9.23
N LEU A 228 -14.44 -10.18 10.26
CA LEU A 228 -13.08 -10.74 10.21
C LEU A 228 -12.99 -12.10 10.92
N GLY A 229 -14.12 -12.64 11.39
CA GLY A 229 -14.15 -13.89 12.19
C GLY A 229 -13.62 -13.71 13.62
N CYS A 230 -13.42 -12.47 14.08
CA CYS A 230 -13.06 -12.17 15.46
C CYS A 230 -14.34 -12.14 16.29
N SER A 231 -14.67 -13.25 16.93
CA SER A 231 -15.73 -13.28 17.96
C SER A 231 -15.15 -12.73 19.27
N ALA A 232 -15.91 -11.89 19.98
CA ALA A 232 -15.58 -11.60 21.37
C ALA A 232 -15.45 -12.92 22.12
N SER A 233 -14.29 -13.16 22.73
CA SER A 233 -14.17 -14.26 23.71
C SER A 233 -15.14 -13.96 24.83
N ALA A 234 -16.14 -14.84 24.98
CA ALA A 234 -17.14 -14.77 26.03
C ALA A 234 -16.50 -14.95 27.41
#